data_cebffb34bf88181a5a823c17934b68ea
#
_entry.id   cebffb34bf88181a5a823c17934b68ea
#
_cell.length_a   1.000
_cell.length_b   1.000
_cell.length_c   1.000
_cell.angle_alpha   90.00
_cell.angle_beta   90.00
_cell.angle_gamma   90.00
#
_symmetry.space_group_name_H-M   'P 1'
#
loop_
_entity.id
_entity.type
_entity.pdbx_description
1 polymer ?
#
loop_
_entity_poly.entity_id
_entity_poly.type
_entity_poly.pdbx_seq_one_letter_code
_entity_poly.pdbx_strand_id
1 'polypeptide(L)'
;MNSNLEFSKSHSKLLISLRSKKVRWEKRLFIVETPKVLREFLSENFDIVYLFTIDKGFLSDTPESIIISNDELKKYSVLDSPQECVAILKMKEIQCRKSSWSLIPDRIQDPGNLGALIRLADWFGVDWLAIPPGTVDPYSPKVIH
;
A
#
# COMPACT_ATOMS: atom_id res chain seq x y z
N MET A 1 -13.59 -21.00 15.72
CA MET A 1 -14.75 -20.68 14.84
C MET A 1 -14.18 -19.97 13.62
N ASN A 2 -14.02 -20.69 12.52
CA ASN A 2 -13.58 -20.10 11.27
C ASN A 2 -14.77 -19.36 10.64
N SER A 3 -14.88 -18.06 10.91
CA SER A 3 -15.72 -17.21 10.09
C SER A 3 -14.99 -17.05 8.75
N ASN A 4 -15.39 -17.82 7.73
CA ASN A 4 -15.00 -17.52 6.36
C ASN A 4 -15.46 -16.10 6.06
N LEU A 5 -14.53 -15.13 6.14
CA LEU A 5 -14.78 -13.76 5.73
C LEU A 5 -15.03 -13.80 4.21
N GLU A 6 -16.29 -13.63 3.82
CA GLU A 6 -16.66 -13.54 2.40
C GLU A 6 -16.43 -12.12 1.87
N PHE A 7 -16.04 -12.03 0.60
CA PHE A 7 -15.91 -10.76 -0.08
C PHE A 7 -17.26 -10.07 -0.19
N SER A 8 -17.35 -8.84 0.32
CA SER A 8 -18.62 -8.11 0.43
C SER A 8 -18.65 -6.82 -0.40
N LYS A 9 -19.85 -6.27 -0.60
CA LYS A 9 -20.02 -4.95 -1.23
C LYS A 9 -19.29 -3.82 -0.46
N SER A 10 -19.11 -3.94 0.85
CA SER A 10 -18.36 -2.98 1.66
C SER A 10 -16.86 -3.02 1.35
N HIS A 11 -16.28 -4.22 1.16
CA HIS A 11 -14.90 -4.39 0.74
C HIS A 11 -14.66 -3.77 -0.65
N SER A 12 -15.56 -4.05 -1.59
CA SER A 12 -15.54 -3.47 -2.93
C SER A 12 -15.55 -1.93 -2.91
N LYS A 13 -16.48 -1.33 -2.14
CA LYS A 13 -16.56 0.13 -1.99
C LYS A 13 -15.29 0.72 -1.37
N LEU A 14 -14.72 0.06 -0.37
CA LEU A 14 -13.50 0.49 0.28
C LEU A 14 -12.32 0.48 -0.71
N LEU A 15 -12.09 -0.63 -1.42
CA LEU A 15 -11.03 -0.75 -2.43
C LEU A 15 -11.12 0.36 -3.49
N ILE A 16 -12.32 0.59 -4.04
CA ILE A 16 -12.54 1.65 -5.04
C ILE A 16 -12.28 3.03 -4.43
N SER A 17 -12.74 3.29 -3.21
CA SER A 17 -12.61 4.59 -2.56
C SER A 17 -11.15 4.97 -2.26
N LEU A 18 -10.31 3.98 -1.94
CA LEU A 18 -8.89 4.17 -1.67
C LEU A 18 -8.04 4.53 -2.91
N ARG A 19 -8.63 4.53 -4.11
CA ARG A 19 -7.99 5.15 -5.29
C ARG A 19 -7.85 6.66 -5.15
N SER A 20 -8.72 7.30 -4.35
CA SER A 20 -8.66 8.73 -4.05
C SER A 20 -7.63 9.03 -2.95
N LYS A 21 -6.71 9.97 -3.22
CA LYS A 21 -5.77 10.50 -2.21
C LYS A 21 -6.49 10.96 -0.95
N LYS A 22 -7.57 11.76 -1.10
CA LYS A 22 -8.35 12.27 0.02
C LYS A 22 -8.81 11.16 0.96
N VAL A 23 -9.41 10.11 0.39
CA VAL A 23 -9.94 8.98 1.18
C VAL A 23 -8.83 8.19 1.87
N ARG A 24 -7.68 7.97 1.20
CA ARG A 24 -6.53 7.32 1.84
C ARG A 24 -6.08 8.06 3.11
N TRP A 25 -5.94 9.37 3.03
CA TRP A 25 -5.49 10.19 4.15
C TRP A 25 -6.55 10.32 5.24
N GLU A 26 -7.83 10.46 4.90
CA GLU A 26 -8.94 10.48 5.87
C GLU A 26 -9.07 9.17 6.64
N LYS A 27 -8.95 8.05 5.95
CA LYS A 27 -9.06 6.72 6.56
C LYS A 27 -7.74 6.19 7.11
N ARG A 28 -6.63 6.84 6.81
CA ARG A 28 -5.28 6.35 7.14
C ARG A 28 -5.01 4.94 6.60
N LEU A 29 -5.50 4.65 5.39
CA LEU A 29 -5.41 3.36 4.73
C LEU A 29 -4.82 3.53 3.33
N PHE A 30 -4.12 2.49 2.84
CA PHE A 30 -3.60 2.43 1.48
C PHE A 30 -3.60 1.01 0.94
N ILE A 31 -3.42 0.88 -0.37
CA ILE A 31 -3.45 -0.41 -1.08
C ILE A 31 -2.03 -0.83 -1.44
N VAL A 32 -1.75 -2.11 -1.21
CA VAL A 32 -0.55 -2.81 -1.68
C VAL A 32 -0.99 -4.01 -2.49
N GLU A 33 -0.38 -4.15 -3.67
CA GLU A 33 -0.75 -5.23 -4.58
C GLU A 33 0.42 -6.15 -4.84
N THR A 34 0.91 -6.93 -5.02
CA THR A 34 2.01 -7.85 -5.26
C THR A 34 2.54 -8.50 -3.99
N PRO A 35 2.72 -9.80 -4.03
CA PRO A 35 3.25 -10.57 -2.90
C PRO A 35 4.59 -10.05 -2.39
N LYS A 36 5.45 -9.63 -3.30
CA LYS A 36 6.79 -9.13 -2.96
C LYS A 36 6.71 -7.86 -2.11
N VAL A 37 5.99 -6.86 -2.60
CA VAL A 37 5.86 -5.56 -1.92
C VAL A 37 5.10 -5.73 -0.60
N LEU A 38 4.07 -6.59 -0.57
CA LEU A 38 3.35 -6.87 0.68
C LEU A 38 4.28 -7.46 1.76
N ARG A 39 5.16 -8.41 1.41
CA ARG A 39 6.13 -8.96 2.38
C ARG A 39 7.10 -7.90 2.90
N GLU A 40 7.53 -6.96 2.07
CA GLU A 40 8.38 -5.84 2.49
C GLU A 40 7.67 -4.97 3.54
N PHE A 41 6.40 -4.61 3.32
CA PHE A 41 5.61 -3.87 4.31
C PHE A 41 5.38 -4.66 5.61
N LEU A 42 5.18 -5.97 5.51
CA LEU A 42 5.01 -6.82 6.70
C LEU A 42 6.31 -6.94 7.51
N SER A 43 7.46 -7.06 6.85
CA SER A 43 8.75 -7.09 7.55
C SER A 43 9.03 -5.79 8.31
N GLU A 44 8.44 -4.69 7.88
CA GLU A 44 8.47 -3.39 8.53
C GLU A 44 7.32 -3.19 9.55
N ASN A 45 6.62 -4.25 9.94
CA ASN A 45 5.51 -4.24 10.91
C ASN A 45 4.36 -3.28 10.55
N PHE A 46 3.93 -3.28 9.30
CA PHE A 46 2.67 -2.64 8.91
C PHE A 46 1.48 -3.53 9.19
N ASP A 47 0.40 -2.96 9.71
CA ASP A 47 -0.84 -3.69 10.00
C ASP A 47 -1.66 -3.92 8.74
N ILE A 48 -2.00 -5.18 8.45
CA ILE A 48 -3.00 -5.52 7.44
C ILE A 48 -4.39 -5.33 8.02
N VAL A 49 -5.26 -4.62 7.29
CA VAL A 49 -6.69 -4.52 7.59
C VAL A 49 -7.48 -5.60 6.86
N TYR A 50 -7.18 -5.78 5.57
CA TYR A 50 -7.76 -6.83 4.73
C TYR A 50 -6.71 -7.36 3.75
N LEU A 51 -6.74 -8.66 3.55
CA LEU A 51 -5.98 -9.34 2.50
C LEU A 51 -6.94 -10.08 1.58
N PHE A 52 -6.97 -9.70 0.32
CA PHE A 52 -7.74 -10.36 -0.75
C PHE A 52 -6.77 -11.13 -1.63
N THR A 53 -7.02 -12.41 -1.84
CA THR A 53 -6.13 -13.28 -2.63
C THR A 53 -6.91 -14.31 -3.42
N ILE A 54 -6.33 -14.78 -4.50
CA ILE A 54 -6.84 -15.92 -5.28
C ILE A 54 -6.32 -17.27 -4.76
N ASP A 55 -5.31 -17.27 -3.88
CA ASP A 55 -4.68 -18.47 -3.33
C ASP A 55 -4.89 -18.57 -1.81
N LYS A 56 -5.47 -19.69 -1.37
CA LYS A 56 -5.68 -20.02 0.05
C LYS A 56 -4.38 -20.25 0.84
N GLY A 57 -3.31 -20.62 0.17
CA GLY A 57 -2.00 -20.87 0.78
C GLY A 57 -1.10 -19.64 0.88
N PHE A 58 -1.60 -18.51 0.36
CA PHE A 58 -0.84 -17.28 0.32
C PHE A 58 -0.67 -16.69 1.72
N LEU A 59 0.57 -16.64 2.20
CA LEU A 59 0.95 -16.10 3.52
C LEU A 59 0.23 -16.80 4.69
N SER A 60 0.57 -18.05 4.94
CA SER A 60 0.04 -18.87 6.06
C SER A 60 0.13 -18.21 7.45
N ASP A 61 1.02 -17.24 7.62
CA ASP A 61 1.29 -16.54 8.88
C ASP A 61 0.59 -15.17 8.97
N THR A 62 -0.28 -14.83 8.03
CA THR A 62 -1.02 -13.56 8.04
C THR A 62 -2.46 -13.72 8.56
N PRO A 63 -3.11 -12.60 8.98
CA PRO A 63 -4.52 -12.64 9.34
C PRO A 63 -5.39 -13.19 8.20
N GLU A 64 -6.56 -13.70 8.56
CA GLU A 64 -7.52 -14.36 7.66
C GLU A 64 -7.61 -13.65 6.29
N SER A 65 -7.22 -14.37 5.23
CA SER A 65 -7.34 -13.88 3.87
C SER A 65 -8.75 -14.11 3.35
N ILE A 66 -9.26 -13.15 2.60
CA ILE A 66 -10.53 -13.24 1.87
C ILE A 66 -10.24 -13.74 0.46
N ILE A 67 -10.81 -14.89 0.13
CA ILE A 67 -10.64 -15.46 -1.21
C ILE A 67 -11.52 -14.71 -2.20
N ILE A 68 -10.92 -14.25 -3.29
CA ILE A 68 -11.59 -13.60 -4.41
C ILE A 68 -11.31 -14.33 -5.73
N SER A 69 -12.15 -14.10 -6.71
CA SER A 69 -11.94 -14.60 -8.06
C SER A 69 -10.87 -13.80 -8.82
N ASN A 70 -10.31 -14.39 -9.88
CA ASN A 70 -9.42 -13.66 -10.78
C ASN A 70 -10.07 -12.43 -11.42
N ASP A 71 -11.37 -12.48 -11.70
CA ASP A 71 -12.11 -11.36 -12.28
C ASP A 71 -12.28 -10.21 -11.26
N GLU A 72 -12.51 -10.54 -10.00
CA GLU A 72 -12.52 -9.57 -8.91
C GLU A 72 -11.14 -8.96 -8.71
N LEU A 73 -10.09 -9.76 -8.69
CA LEU A 73 -8.71 -9.26 -8.59
C LEU A 73 -8.42 -8.24 -9.70
N LYS A 74 -8.71 -8.59 -10.95
CA LYS A 74 -8.53 -7.69 -12.11
C LYS A 74 -9.35 -6.40 -12.00
N LYS A 75 -10.56 -6.49 -11.48
CA LYS A 75 -11.46 -5.34 -11.32
C LYS A 75 -10.94 -4.33 -10.29
N TYR A 76 -10.33 -4.79 -9.22
CA TYR A 76 -9.90 -3.94 -8.10
C TYR A 76 -8.44 -3.54 -8.15
N SER A 77 -7.61 -4.28 -8.86
CA SER A 77 -6.22 -3.93 -9.10
C SER A 77 -6.08 -2.63 -9.90
N VAL A 78 -4.99 -1.92 -9.65
CA VAL A 78 -4.55 -0.77 -10.45
C VAL A 78 -3.38 -1.12 -11.35
N LEU A 79 -2.89 -2.35 -11.29
CA LEU A 79 -1.81 -2.86 -12.13
C LEU A 79 -2.36 -3.39 -13.45
N ASP A 80 -1.63 -3.18 -14.53
CA ASP A 80 -1.96 -3.71 -15.86
C ASP A 80 -1.94 -5.25 -15.86
N SER A 81 -1.08 -5.85 -15.03
CA SER A 81 -0.98 -7.30 -14.82
C SER A 81 -1.12 -7.62 -13.33
N PRO A 82 -2.34 -7.77 -12.82
CA PRO A 82 -2.61 -8.09 -11.43
C PRO A 82 -1.92 -9.40 -11.01
N GLN A 83 -1.34 -9.40 -9.81
CA GLN A 83 -0.69 -10.57 -9.24
C GLN A 83 -1.42 -10.99 -7.96
N GLU A 84 -1.63 -12.24 -7.80
CA GLU A 84 -2.12 -13.05 -6.67
C GLU A 84 -2.90 -12.34 -5.54
N CYS A 85 -2.63 -11.07 -5.19
CA CYS A 85 -3.26 -10.42 -4.04
C CYS A 85 -3.43 -8.90 -4.18
N VAL A 86 -4.40 -8.40 -3.40
CA VAL A 86 -4.57 -6.97 -3.06
C VAL A 86 -4.75 -6.88 -1.55
N ALA A 87 -3.94 -6.07 -0.89
CA ALA A 87 -4.03 -5.85 0.55
C ALA A 87 -4.37 -4.39 0.88
N ILE A 88 -5.10 -4.18 1.96
CA ILE A 88 -5.32 -2.86 2.56
C ILE A 88 -4.55 -2.80 3.87
N LEU A 89 -3.64 -1.85 3.97
CA LEU A 89 -2.78 -1.64 5.12
C LEU A 89 -3.09 -0.30 5.80
N LYS A 90 -2.78 -0.21 7.10
CA LYS A 90 -2.83 1.04 7.84
C LYS A 90 -1.58 1.88 7.60
N MET A 91 -1.74 3.18 7.42
CA MET A 91 -0.62 4.11 7.47
C MET A 91 -0.08 4.17 8.90
N LYS A 92 1.25 4.12 9.03
CA LYS A 92 1.89 4.34 10.32
C LYS A 92 1.82 5.82 10.72
N GLU A 93 1.79 6.05 12.03
CA GLU A 93 2.07 7.38 12.57
C GLU A 93 3.56 7.67 12.45
N ILE A 94 3.87 8.79 11.83
CA ILE A 94 5.25 9.23 11.66
C ILE A 94 5.58 10.16 12.84
N GLN A 95 6.49 9.72 13.71
CA GLN A 95 7.01 10.56 14.76
C GLN A 95 8.28 11.26 14.28
N CYS A 96 8.27 12.60 14.29
CA CYS A 96 9.47 13.37 14.01
C CYS A 96 10.58 13.02 14.99
N ARG A 97 11.71 12.56 14.47
CA ARG A 97 12.94 12.33 15.22
C ARG A 97 13.99 13.34 14.78
N LYS A 98 14.97 13.61 15.63
CA LYS A 98 16.17 14.36 15.19
C LYS A 98 16.81 13.61 14.03
N SER A 99 17.06 14.29 12.95
CA SER A 99 17.71 13.75 11.78
C SER A 99 18.97 14.53 11.47
N SER A 100 19.99 13.83 10.97
CA SER A 100 21.23 14.43 10.49
C SER A 100 21.10 14.80 9.02
N TRP A 101 20.25 14.08 8.29
CA TRP A 101 20.14 14.21 6.84
C TRP A 101 18.69 14.06 6.40
N SER A 102 18.17 15.09 5.74
CA SER A 102 16.80 15.14 5.24
C SER A 102 16.77 15.52 3.77
N LEU A 103 15.86 14.90 3.02
CA LEU A 103 15.61 15.19 1.63
C LEU A 103 14.19 15.78 1.46
N ILE A 104 14.09 16.87 0.73
CA ILE A 104 12.81 17.54 0.46
C ILE A 104 12.67 17.68 -1.07
N PRO A 105 11.86 16.84 -1.73
CA PRO A 105 11.61 16.97 -3.15
C PRO A 105 10.70 18.18 -3.43
N ASP A 106 11.02 18.97 -4.46
CA ASP A 106 10.14 20.08 -4.87
C ASP A 106 9.18 19.61 -5.98
N ARG A 107 7.91 19.51 -5.66
CA ARG A 107 6.78 19.31 -6.60
C ARG A 107 6.96 18.19 -7.61
N ILE A 108 7.45 17.02 -7.17
CA ILE A 108 7.50 15.82 -8.02
C ILE A 108 6.07 15.33 -8.27
N GLN A 109 5.64 15.34 -9.52
CA GLN A 109 4.28 14.92 -9.90
C GLN A 109 4.22 13.52 -10.53
N ASP A 110 5.32 13.05 -11.08
CA ASP A 110 5.40 11.70 -11.62
C ASP A 110 5.59 10.65 -10.51
N PRO A 111 4.71 9.63 -10.43
CA PRO A 111 4.79 8.60 -9.40
C PRO A 111 6.07 7.76 -9.48
N GLY A 112 6.55 7.46 -10.68
CA GLY A 112 7.77 6.69 -10.88
C GLY A 112 9.00 7.43 -10.35
N ASN A 113 9.07 8.75 -10.58
CA ASN A 113 10.15 9.59 -10.08
C ASN A 113 10.13 9.66 -8.54
N LEU A 114 8.95 9.80 -7.93
CA LEU A 114 8.87 9.78 -6.46
C LEU A 114 9.24 8.40 -5.90
N GLY A 115 8.75 7.32 -6.50
CA GLY A 115 9.14 5.96 -6.10
C GLY A 115 10.64 5.71 -6.22
N ALA A 116 11.28 6.16 -7.30
CA ALA A 116 12.72 6.08 -7.45
C ALA A 116 13.46 6.88 -6.38
N LEU A 117 12.98 8.09 -6.07
CA LEU A 117 13.57 8.94 -5.04
C LEU A 117 13.47 8.32 -3.64
N ILE A 118 12.32 7.70 -3.31
CA ILE A 118 12.13 6.98 -2.04
C ILE A 118 13.17 5.85 -1.91
N ARG A 119 13.33 5.05 -2.96
CA ARG A 119 14.34 3.96 -2.97
C ARG A 119 15.77 4.47 -2.86
N LEU A 120 16.09 5.58 -3.53
CA LEU A 120 17.41 6.22 -3.39
C LEU A 120 17.64 6.77 -1.98
N ALA A 121 16.63 7.41 -1.39
CA ALA A 121 16.71 7.92 -0.02
C ALA A 121 17.01 6.80 0.99
N ASP A 122 16.32 5.68 0.85
CA ASP A 122 16.54 4.49 1.67
C ASP A 122 17.96 3.91 1.46
N TRP A 123 18.38 3.74 0.21
CA TRP A 123 19.71 3.22 -0.14
C TRP A 123 20.86 4.06 0.42
N PHE A 124 20.71 5.39 0.41
CA PHE A 124 21.74 6.31 0.93
C PHE A 124 21.56 6.63 2.42
N GLY A 125 20.64 6.00 3.11
CA GLY A 125 20.41 6.19 4.54
C GLY A 125 19.93 7.59 4.89
N VAL A 126 19.06 8.19 4.05
CA VAL A 126 18.41 9.47 4.36
C VAL A 126 17.45 9.27 5.52
N ASP A 127 17.62 10.02 6.60
CA ASP A 127 16.80 9.88 7.81
C ASP A 127 15.33 10.30 7.58
N TRP A 128 15.12 11.34 6.76
CA TRP A 128 13.83 11.93 6.48
C TRP A 128 13.64 12.27 5.02
N LEU A 129 12.51 11.82 4.48
CA LEU A 129 11.97 12.31 3.21
C LEU A 129 10.69 13.10 3.50
N ALA A 130 10.78 14.43 3.47
CA ALA A 130 9.64 15.31 3.70
C ALA A 130 8.93 15.61 2.37
N ILE A 131 7.70 15.16 2.23
CA ILE A 131 6.89 15.31 1.01
C ILE A 131 6.04 16.60 1.10
N PRO A 132 6.42 17.69 0.42
CA PRO A 132 5.67 18.93 0.47
C PRO A 132 4.38 18.88 -0.34
N PRO A 133 3.45 19.83 -0.10
CA PRO A 133 2.27 20.01 -0.96
C PRO A 133 2.66 20.18 -2.43
N GLY A 134 1.88 19.61 -3.35
CA GLY A 134 2.16 19.64 -4.78
C GLY A 134 3.01 18.46 -5.28
N THR A 135 3.56 17.65 -4.38
CA THR A 135 4.18 16.36 -4.72
C THR A 135 3.11 15.25 -4.75
N VAL A 136 3.28 14.29 -5.64
CA VAL A 136 2.41 13.10 -5.73
C VAL A 136 2.38 12.35 -4.40
N ASP A 137 1.24 11.74 -4.10
CA ASP A 137 1.03 11.03 -2.85
C ASP A 137 1.92 9.77 -2.73
N PRO A 138 2.79 9.67 -1.70
CA PRO A 138 3.66 8.52 -1.51
C PRO A 138 2.90 7.20 -1.30
N TYR A 139 1.65 7.26 -0.82
CA TYR A 139 0.77 6.11 -0.66
C TYR A 139 -0.09 5.81 -1.90
N SER A 140 0.16 6.48 -3.02
CA SER A 140 -0.53 6.10 -4.25
C SER A 140 -0.02 4.74 -4.74
N PRO A 141 -0.88 3.86 -5.24
CA PRO A 141 -0.46 2.54 -5.74
C PRO A 141 0.68 2.61 -6.76
N LYS A 142 0.68 3.63 -7.61
CA LYS A 142 1.74 3.83 -8.62
C LYS A 142 3.10 4.26 -8.05
N VAL A 143 3.16 4.78 -6.82
CA VAL A 143 4.44 5.09 -6.13
C VAL A 143 4.95 3.86 -5.40
N ILE A 144 4.03 3.09 -4.81
CA ILE A 144 4.35 1.88 -4.04
C ILE A 144 4.91 0.78 -4.94
N HIS A 145 4.45 0.68 -6.18
CA HIS A 145 4.89 -0.30 -7.19
C HIS A 145 5.88 0.30 -8.19
#